data_d720865dd763a6cb3fdfd3f641d67827
#
_entry.id   d720865dd763a6cb3fdfd3f641d67827
#
_cell.length_a   1.000
_cell.length_b   1.000
_cell.length_c   1.000
_cell.angle_alpha   90.00
_cell.angle_beta   90.00
_cell.angle_gamma   90.00
#
_symmetry.space_group_name_H-M   'P 1'
#
loop_
_entity.id
_entity.type
_entity.pdbx_description
1 polymer ?
#
loop_
_entity_poly.entity_id
_entity_poly.type
_entity_poly.pdbx_seq_one_letter_code
_entity_poly.pdbx_strand_id
1 'polypeptide(L)'
;MFIEQPPFFYRMLFPETIWRIPGDKKTVYLTFDDGPIPQVTPWVLDVLDYYEVKATFFCVGDNVARNPNLFQVIRDRGHQVGNHTMNHVKGMSMSPEKYVRNVMNAHDLIQSRLFRPPHGHMS
;
A
#
# COMPACT_ATOMS: atom_id res chain seq x y z
N MET A 1 2.26 5.48 -24.04
CA MET A 1 1.41 6.58 -23.52
C MET A 1 1.00 6.19 -22.11
N PHE A 2 1.49 6.89 -21.12
CA PHE A 2 1.10 6.62 -19.72
C PHE A 2 -0.26 7.28 -19.48
N ILE A 3 -1.26 6.49 -19.07
CA ILE A 3 -2.56 7.02 -18.65
C ILE A 3 -2.40 7.39 -17.16
N GLU A 4 -2.19 8.67 -16.88
CA GLU A 4 -2.05 9.16 -15.50
C GLU A 4 -3.38 9.18 -14.73
N GLN A 5 -4.49 9.22 -15.44
CA GLN A 5 -5.84 9.17 -14.87
C GLN A 5 -6.79 8.40 -15.79
N PRO A 6 -7.77 7.67 -15.22
CA PRO A 6 -8.79 7.02 -16.03
C PRO A 6 -9.57 8.03 -16.88
N PRO A 7 -10.02 7.63 -18.09
CA PRO A 7 -10.85 8.47 -18.95
C PRO A 7 -12.09 8.99 -18.23
N PHE A 8 -12.58 10.15 -18.64
CA PHE A 8 -13.73 10.82 -18.02
C PHE A 8 -14.95 9.91 -17.87
N PHE A 9 -15.30 9.15 -18.91
CA PHE A 9 -16.46 8.24 -18.89
C PHE A 9 -16.31 7.14 -17.82
N TYR A 10 -15.09 6.65 -17.57
CA TYR A 10 -14.84 5.65 -16.55
C TYR A 10 -15.07 6.22 -15.13
N ARG A 11 -14.70 7.49 -14.91
CA ARG A 11 -14.95 8.18 -13.64
C ARG A 11 -16.45 8.41 -13.39
N MET A 12 -17.25 8.58 -14.43
CA MET A 12 -18.72 8.69 -14.31
C MET A 12 -19.38 7.39 -13.83
N LEU A 13 -18.79 6.22 -14.13
CA LEU A 13 -19.31 4.92 -13.68
C LEU A 13 -19.10 4.69 -12.17
N PHE A 14 -18.16 5.41 -11.56
CA PHE A 14 -17.80 5.27 -10.14
C PHE A 14 -17.75 6.64 -9.46
N PRO A 15 -18.90 7.31 -9.31
CA PRO A 15 -18.95 8.70 -8.80
C PRO A 15 -18.51 8.83 -7.33
N GLU A 16 -18.62 7.77 -6.54
CA GLU A 16 -18.21 7.76 -5.12
C GLU A 16 -16.70 7.54 -4.93
N THR A 17 -15.97 7.25 -6.01
CA THR A 17 -14.54 7.01 -5.95
C THR A 17 -13.76 8.32 -5.96
N ILE A 18 -12.80 8.45 -5.05
CA ILE A 18 -11.89 9.61 -5.01
C ILE A 18 -10.79 9.41 -6.06
N TRP A 19 -10.94 10.05 -7.21
CA TRP A 19 -9.97 10.00 -8.31
C TRP A 19 -8.83 11.00 -8.17
N ARG A 20 -9.04 12.04 -7.36
CA ARG A 20 -8.07 13.10 -7.12
C ARG A 20 -8.29 13.68 -5.72
N ILE A 21 -7.23 13.85 -4.98
CA ILE A 21 -7.28 14.57 -3.72
C ILE A 21 -7.23 16.08 -4.06
N PRO A 22 -8.27 16.87 -3.74
CA PRO A 22 -8.27 18.28 -4.02
C PRO A 22 -7.22 19.00 -3.17
N GLY A 23 -6.57 20.02 -3.74
CA GLY A 23 -5.58 20.84 -3.05
C GLY A 23 -5.06 21.94 -3.96
N ASP A 24 -4.64 23.05 -3.37
CA ASP A 24 -4.13 24.23 -4.09
C ASP A 24 -2.66 24.09 -4.52
N LYS A 25 -1.97 23.07 -4.00
CA LYS A 25 -0.56 22.81 -4.30
C LYS A 25 -0.40 21.63 -5.24
N LYS A 26 0.62 21.69 -6.10
CA LYS A 26 1.07 20.53 -6.88
C LYS A 26 1.67 19.50 -5.91
N THR A 27 0.91 18.48 -5.54
CA THR A 27 1.32 17.47 -4.56
C THR A 27 1.29 16.09 -5.22
N VAL A 28 2.34 15.31 -4.97
CA VAL A 28 2.45 13.90 -5.36
C VAL A 28 2.52 13.05 -4.09
N TYR A 29 1.78 11.96 -4.06
CA TYR A 29 1.81 10.99 -2.98
C TYR A 29 2.58 9.76 -3.42
N LEU A 30 3.75 9.52 -2.80
CA LEU A 30 4.57 8.35 -3.09
C LEU A 30 4.06 7.14 -2.33
N THR A 31 3.92 6.01 -3.02
CA THR A 31 3.56 4.73 -2.42
C THR A 31 4.48 3.63 -2.88
N PHE A 32 4.77 2.69 -1.98
CA PHE A 32 5.58 1.50 -2.23
C PHE A 32 4.80 0.28 -1.78
N ASP A 33 4.77 -0.75 -2.62
CA ASP A 33 4.08 -2.01 -2.34
C ASP A 33 5.09 -3.13 -2.01
N ASP A 34 4.61 -4.26 -1.51
CA ASP A 34 5.30 -5.54 -1.29
C ASP A 34 6.32 -5.58 -0.13
N GLY A 35 6.71 -4.46 0.45
CA GLY A 35 7.66 -4.44 1.57
C GLY A 35 7.15 -5.08 2.88
N PRO A 36 7.98 -5.07 3.95
CA PRO A 36 9.39 -4.70 3.97
C PRO A 36 10.31 -5.76 3.36
N ILE A 37 11.28 -5.33 2.55
CA ILE A 37 12.28 -6.19 1.90
C ILE A 37 13.67 -5.77 2.34
N PRO A 38 14.44 -6.61 3.06
CA PRO A 38 15.73 -6.23 3.66
C PRO A 38 16.76 -5.68 2.67
N GLN A 39 16.73 -6.14 1.40
CA GLN A 39 17.67 -5.72 0.38
C GLN A 39 17.34 -4.37 -0.24
N VAL A 40 16.09 -3.94 -0.15
CA VAL A 40 15.57 -2.76 -0.88
C VAL A 40 15.07 -1.68 0.07
N THR A 41 14.24 -2.05 1.06
CA THR A 41 13.55 -1.10 1.93
C THR A 41 14.49 -0.13 2.66
N PRO A 42 15.64 -0.56 3.23
CA PRO A 42 16.56 0.38 3.89
C PRO A 42 17.08 1.46 2.94
N TRP A 43 17.45 1.08 1.73
CA TRP A 43 17.93 2.03 0.73
C TRP A 43 16.82 3.04 0.32
N VAL A 44 15.59 2.56 0.12
CA VAL A 44 14.45 3.45 -0.17
C VAL A 44 14.25 4.46 0.98
N LEU A 45 14.29 3.99 2.22
CA LEU A 45 14.14 4.85 3.40
C LEU A 45 15.25 5.91 3.48
N ASP A 46 16.50 5.55 3.18
CA ASP A 46 17.63 6.48 3.19
C ASP A 46 17.48 7.57 2.10
N VAL A 47 16.99 7.18 0.91
CA VAL A 47 16.68 8.14 -0.18
C VAL A 47 15.56 9.08 0.23
N LEU A 48 14.47 8.56 0.83
CA LEU A 48 13.35 9.39 1.30
C LEU A 48 13.78 10.38 2.40
N ASP A 49 14.64 9.95 3.31
CA ASP A 49 15.20 10.82 4.35
C ASP A 49 16.12 11.90 3.75
N TYR A 50 16.95 11.55 2.77
CA TYR A 50 17.82 12.51 2.07
C TYR A 50 17.03 13.65 1.42
N TYR A 51 15.86 13.33 0.83
CA TYR A 51 14.97 14.33 0.22
C TYR A 51 13.93 14.91 1.18
N GLU A 52 13.94 14.52 2.45
CA GLU A 52 12.95 14.92 3.47
C GLU A 52 11.50 14.63 3.06
N VAL A 53 11.27 13.52 2.35
CA VAL A 53 9.97 13.12 1.81
C VAL A 53 9.40 11.96 2.61
N LYS A 54 8.09 12.01 2.89
CA LYS A 54 7.37 10.89 3.48
C LYS A 54 6.55 10.16 2.42
N ALA A 55 6.37 8.85 2.63
CA ALA A 55 5.68 7.95 1.72
C ALA A 55 4.74 7.00 2.47
N THR A 56 3.92 6.27 1.73
CA THR A 56 3.08 5.19 2.26
C THR A 56 3.60 3.85 1.75
N PHE A 57 3.81 2.90 2.67
CA PHE A 57 4.25 1.55 2.38
C PHE A 57 3.10 0.57 2.59
N PHE A 58 2.58 -0.02 1.51
CA PHE A 58 1.60 -1.11 1.57
C PHE A 58 2.34 -2.42 1.74
N CYS A 59 2.36 -2.91 2.98
CA CYS A 59 3.19 -4.03 3.40
C CYS A 59 2.45 -5.36 3.28
N VAL A 60 3.16 -6.40 2.84
CA VAL A 60 2.71 -7.79 2.87
C VAL A 60 2.93 -8.34 4.27
N GLY A 61 1.88 -8.89 4.89
CA GLY A 61 1.93 -9.36 6.28
C GLY A 61 3.02 -10.39 6.55
N ASP A 62 3.25 -11.31 5.61
CA ASP A 62 4.30 -12.32 5.70
C ASP A 62 5.71 -11.68 5.75
N ASN A 63 5.94 -10.61 4.99
CA ASN A 63 7.19 -9.86 5.03
C ASN A 63 7.35 -9.08 6.35
N VAL A 64 6.26 -8.54 6.90
CA VAL A 64 6.25 -7.92 8.23
C VAL A 64 6.60 -8.92 9.31
N ALA A 65 5.98 -10.12 9.27
CA ALA A 65 6.25 -11.18 10.22
C ALA A 65 7.73 -11.64 10.22
N ARG A 66 8.33 -11.71 9.03
CA ARG A 66 9.74 -12.09 8.87
C ARG A 66 10.71 -10.97 9.22
N ASN A 67 10.30 -9.71 9.10
CA ASN A 67 11.16 -8.53 9.27
C ASN A 67 10.51 -7.47 10.17
N PRO A 68 10.12 -7.83 11.42
CA PRO A 68 9.39 -6.92 12.31
C PRO A 68 10.19 -5.67 12.66
N ASN A 69 11.50 -5.80 12.83
CA ASN A 69 12.36 -4.66 13.12
C ASN A 69 12.42 -3.66 11.95
N LEU A 70 12.50 -4.15 10.72
CA LEU A 70 12.51 -3.29 9.54
C LEU A 70 11.15 -2.61 9.33
N PHE A 71 10.06 -3.31 9.61
CA PHE A 71 8.72 -2.72 9.62
C PHE A 71 8.62 -1.58 10.66
N GLN A 72 9.17 -1.78 11.85
CA GLN A 72 9.21 -0.74 12.87
C GLN A 72 10.04 0.47 12.43
N VAL A 73 11.18 0.26 11.76
CA VAL A 73 12.00 1.35 11.20
C VAL A 73 11.21 2.21 10.20
N ILE A 74 10.37 1.60 9.33
CA ILE A 74 9.49 2.35 8.43
C ILE A 74 8.61 3.32 9.22
N ARG A 75 8.00 2.86 10.32
CA ARG A 75 7.13 3.66 11.18
C ARG A 75 7.90 4.74 11.94
N ASP A 76 9.03 4.39 12.52
CA ASP A 76 9.87 5.30 13.32
C ASP A 76 10.42 6.46 12.47
N ARG A 77 10.69 6.22 11.20
CA ARG A 77 11.07 7.25 10.23
C ARG A 77 9.87 8.09 9.75
N GLY A 78 8.67 7.90 10.30
CA GLY A 78 7.48 8.73 10.07
C GLY A 78 6.74 8.46 8.75
N HIS A 79 6.94 7.28 8.15
CA HIS A 79 6.18 6.88 6.98
C HIS A 79 4.83 6.25 7.38
N GLN A 80 3.86 6.36 6.49
CA GLN A 80 2.58 5.66 6.62
C GLN A 80 2.76 4.19 6.25
N VAL A 81 1.99 3.31 6.91
CA VAL A 81 1.92 1.90 6.54
C VAL A 81 0.49 1.52 6.18
N GLY A 82 0.34 0.61 5.22
CA GLY A 82 -0.94 0.06 4.78
C GLY A 82 -0.86 -1.45 4.62
N ASN A 83 -2.03 -2.09 4.56
CA ASN A 83 -2.18 -3.52 4.41
C ASN A 83 -2.20 -3.92 2.93
N HIS A 84 -1.35 -4.86 2.54
CA HIS A 84 -1.28 -5.42 1.18
C HIS A 84 -1.53 -6.94 1.17
N THR A 85 -2.46 -7.40 2.01
CA THR A 85 -2.78 -8.81 2.32
C THR A 85 -1.67 -9.55 3.08
N MET A 86 -1.97 -10.73 3.60
CA MET A 86 -0.97 -11.54 4.32
C MET A 86 0.06 -12.16 3.39
N ASN A 87 -0.39 -12.73 2.26
CA ASN A 87 0.46 -13.53 1.37
C ASN A 87 0.45 -13.02 -0.09
N HIS A 88 0.18 -11.73 -0.33
CA HIS A 88 0.10 -11.12 -1.65
C HIS A 88 -0.86 -11.88 -2.60
N VAL A 89 -2.04 -12.22 -2.11
CA VAL A 89 -3.02 -13.04 -2.82
C VAL A 89 -3.86 -12.25 -3.81
N LYS A 90 -4.24 -12.90 -4.92
CA LYS A 90 -5.21 -12.35 -5.88
C LYS A 90 -6.62 -12.59 -5.38
N GLY A 91 -7.43 -11.55 -5.21
CA GLY A 91 -8.82 -11.67 -4.75
C GLY A 91 -9.65 -12.62 -5.60
N MET A 92 -9.55 -12.51 -6.93
CA MET A 92 -10.30 -13.35 -7.88
C MET A 92 -9.93 -14.85 -7.86
N SER A 93 -8.85 -15.26 -7.19
CA SER A 93 -8.39 -16.65 -7.15
C SER A 93 -8.89 -17.43 -5.94
N MET A 94 -9.70 -16.84 -5.07
CA MET A 94 -10.20 -17.45 -3.83
C MET A 94 -11.59 -16.96 -3.46
N SER A 95 -12.26 -17.64 -2.51
CA SER A 95 -13.56 -17.16 -2.03
C SER A 95 -13.42 -15.88 -1.22
N PRO A 96 -14.48 -15.03 -1.20
CA PRO A 96 -14.46 -13.76 -0.45
C PRO A 96 -14.08 -13.94 1.03
N GLU A 97 -14.57 -15.00 1.68
CA GLU A 97 -14.30 -15.28 3.09
C GLU A 97 -12.81 -15.59 3.34
N LYS A 98 -12.19 -16.34 2.42
CA LYS A 98 -10.75 -16.64 2.48
C LYS A 98 -9.91 -15.39 2.24
N TYR A 99 -10.36 -14.55 1.30
CA TYR A 99 -9.69 -13.28 1.01
C TYR A 99 -9.73 -12.35 2.20
N VAL A 100 -10.92 -12.12 2.77
CA VAL A 100 -11.10 -11.27 3.96
C VAL A 100 -10.26 -11.81 5.13
N ARG A 101 -10.24 -13.12 5.37
CA ARG A 101 -9.39 -13.73 6.41
C ARG A 101 -7.92 -13.43 6.18
N ASN A 102 -7.44 -13.51 4.93
CA ASN A 102 -6.06 -13.19 4.59
C ASN A 102 -5.72 -11.72 4.87
N VAL A 103 -6.64 -10.79 4.53
CA VAL A 103 -6.51 -9.36 4.85
C VAL A 103 -6.48 -9.14 6.37
N MET A 104 -7.36 -9.79 7.12
CA MET A 104 -7.43 -9.62 8.58
C MET A 104 -6.18 -10.18 9.29
N ASN A 105 -5.62 -11.30 8.83
CA ASN A 105 -4.35 -11.82 9.36
C ASN A 105 -3.20 -10.80 9.19
N ALA A 106 -3.15 -10.10 8.07
CA ALA A 106 -2.18 -9.01 7.88
C ALA A 106 -2.51 -7.80 8.75
N HIS A 107 -3.81 -7.50 8.96
CA HIS A 107 -4.25 -6.38 9.79
C HIS A 107 -3.74 -6.52 11.24
N ASP A 108 -3.75 -7.72 11.79
CA ASP A 108 -3.27 -7.99 13.15
C ASP A 108 -1.81 -7.60 13.36
N LEU A 109 -0.99 -7.65 12.29
CA LEU A 109 0.42 -7.28 12.30
C LEU A 109 0.63 -5.79 11.97
N ILE A 110 -0.09 -5.28 10.97
CA ILE A 110 0.16 -3.96 10.38
C ILE A 110 -0.63 -2.86 11.11
N GLN A 111 -1.83 -3.16 11.59
CA GLN A 111 -2.73 -2.26 12.34
C GLN A 111 -2.97 -0.93 11.62
N SER A 112 -3.33 -0.99 10.34
CA SER A 112 -3.63 0.18 9.52
C SER A 112 -5.04 0.10 8.91
N ARG A 113 -5.66 1.27 8.74
CA ARG A 113 -6.92 1.42 8.00
C ARG A 113 -6.69 1.51 6.48
N LEU A 114 -5.46 1.74 6.05
CA LEU A 114 -5.13 1.80 4.64
C LEU A 114 -4.99 0.37 4.10
N PHE A 115 -5.63 0.12 2.98
CA PHE A 115 -5.59 -1.16 2.29
C PHE A 115 -5.40 -0.94 0.79
N ARG A 116 -4.55 -1.76 0.19
CA ARG A 116 -4.39 -1.85 -1.27
C ARG A 116 -4.44 -3.32 -1.68
N PRO A 117 -5.38 -3.71 -2.56
CA PRO A 117 -5.43 -5.09 -3.04
C PRO A 117 -4.25 -5.37 -3.98
N PRO A 118 -3.56 -6.52 -3.83
CA PRO A 118 -2.57 -6.97 -4.81
C PRO A 118 -3.17 -7.03 -6.22
N HIS A 119 -2.39 -6.65 -7.22
CA HIS A 119 -2.81 -6.63 -8.64
C HIS A 119 -4.02 -5.73 -8.95
N GLY A 120 -4.49 -4.90 -8.01
CA GLY A 120 -5.68 -4.07 -8.17
C GLY A 120 -7.01 -4.83 -8.20
N HIS A 121 -7.03 -6.09 -7.77
CA HIS A 121 -8.23 -6.94 -7.79
C HIS A 121 -8.66 -7.36 -6.39
N MET A 122 -9.95 -7.15 -6.10
CA MET A 122 -10.65 -7.68 -4.93
C MET A 122 -11.66 -8.75 -5.38
N SER A 123 -11.96 -9.71 -4.52
CA SER A 123 -13.04 -10.69 -4.73
C SER A 123 -14.37 -10.11 -4.27
#